data_6b99df861e538adbcd1465f23da64a23
#
_entry.id   6b99df861e538adbcd1465f23da64a23
#
_cell.length_a   1.000
_cell.length_b   1.000
_cell.length_c   1.000
_cell.angle_alpha   90.00
_cell.angle_beta   90.00
_cell.angle_gamma   90.00
#
_symmetry.space_group_name_H-M   'P 1'
#
loop_
_entity.id
_entity.type
_entity.pdbx_description
1 polymer ?
#
loop_
_entity_poly.entity_id
_entity_poly.type
_entity_poly.pdbx_seq_one_letter_code
_entity_poly.pdbx_strand_id
1 'polypeptide(L)'
;MGSWLLFSGWRASIELLERRFMKCPACFNELTETMLGSVAVDVCKGGCAGIWFDAFELQKVDEQEEISDEWLLDIQRDPAVKVDQSLKRACPRCDGIKLKRHFFSAKKQVDVDLCPGCGGYWLDAGELEKIRAEKAETAAVAETRDGHVSMEAIRFLYRQKLQLDPIRSA
;
A
#
# COMPACT_ATOMS: atom_id res chain seq x y z
N MET A 1 -27.14 32.10 24.74
CA MET A 1 -25.69 31.94 24.60
C MET A 1 -25.33 30.54 25.09
N GLY A 2 -25.36 29.55 24.22
CA GLY A 2 -25.27 28.12 24.55
C GLY A 2 -24.11 27.47 23.76
N SER A 3 -23.33 26.86 24.50
CA SER A 3 -22.09 26.12 24.34
C SER A 3 -22.05 25.14 23.15
N TRP A 4 -21.23 25.44 22.14
CA TRP A 4 -20.97 24.58 20.95
C TRP A 4 -19.53 24.03 20.92
N LEU A 5 -18.86 23.81 22.05
CA LEU A 5 -17.42 23.52 22.11
C LEU A 5 -17.04 22.11 22.58
N LEU A 6 -17.93 21.11 22.60
CA LEU A 6 -17.59 19.78 23.14
C LEU A 6 -17.65 18.61 22.14
N PHE A 7 -17.82 18.84 20.82
CA PHE A 7 -17.97 17.73 19.86
C PHE A 7 -16.71 17.37 19.04
N SER A 8 -15.65 18.18 19.09
CA SER A 8 -14.44 17.93 18.28
C SER A 8 -13.47 16.90 18.87
N GLY A 9 -13.53 16.62 20.17
CA GLY A 9 -12.61 15.68 20.83
C GLY A 9 -12.99 14.21 20.70
N TRP A 10 -14.26 13.90 20.50
CA TRP A 10 -14.74 12.51 20.47
C TRP A 10 -14.47 11.80 19.13
N ARG A 11 -14.47 12.50 18.01
CA ARG A 11 -14.17 11.89 16.71
C ARG A 11 -12.72 11.43 16.62
N ALA A 12 -11.78 12.27 17.05
CA ALA A 12 -10.36 11.92 17.06
C ALA A 12 -10.04 10.72 17.98
N SER A 13 -10.76 10.60 19.09
CA SER A 13 -10.58 9.47 20.02
C SER A 13 -11.15 8.16 19.48
N ILE A 14 -12.23 8.20 18.72
CA ILE A 14 -12.83 7.01 18.09
C ILE A 14 -11.96 6.55 16.90
N GLU A 15 -11.48 7.45 16.06
CA GLU A 15 -10.56 7.11 14.96
C GLU A 15 -9.23 6.50 15.46
N LEU A 16 -8.69 7.00 16.59
CA LEU A 16 -7.52 6.42 17.25
C LEU A 16 -7.82 5.04 17.85
N LEU A 17 -9.04 4.81 18.35
CA LEU A 17 -9.45 3.51 18.90
C LEU A 17 -9.66 2.47 17.79
N GLU A 18 -10.26 2.85 16.67
CA GLU A 18 -10.51 1.96 15.53
C GLU A 18 -9.21 1.55 14.84
N ARG A 19 -8.22 2.45 14.73
CA ARG A 19 -6.88 2.10 14.23
C ARG A 19 -6.14 1.09 15.11
N ARG A 20 -6.44 1.08 16.40
CA ARG A 20 -5.71 0.27 17.40
C ARG A 20 -5.99 -1.24 17.31
N PHE A 21 -7.00 -1.66 16.55
CA PHE A 21 -7.43 -3.06 16.47
C PHE A 21 -7.48 -3.60 15.04
N MET A 22 -6.77 -2.97 14.09
CA MET A 22 -6.72 -3.51 12.74
C MET A 22 -5.99 -4.84 12.71
N LYS A 23 -6.61 -5.83 12.06
CA LYS A 23 -6.04 -7.16 11.90
C LYS A 23 -5.38 -7.33 10.55
N CYS A 24 -4.23 -7.99 10.56
CA CYS A 24 -3.51 -8.35 9.37
C CYS A 24 -4.39 -9.18 8.42
N PRO A 25 -4.55 -8.79 7.15
CA PRO A 25 -5.36 -9.52 6.19
C PRO A 25 -4.76 -10.87 5.78
N ALA A 26 -3.48 -11.10 6.09
CA ALA A 26 -2.76 -12.31 5.69
C ALA A 26 -2.64 -13.36 6.80
N CYS A 27 -2.40 -12.96 8.06
CA CYS A 27 -2.20 -13.87 9.17
C CYS A 27 -3.08 -13.60 10.40
N PHE A 28 -3.92 -12.57 10.35
CA PHE A 28 -4.87 -12.15 11.40
C PHE A 28 -4.25 -11.66 12.72
N ASN A 29 -2.93 -11.51 12.78
CA ASN A 29 -2.25 -10.83 13.88
C ASN A 29 -2.66 -9.35 13.92
N GLU A 30 -2.44 -8.68 15.04
CA GLU A 30 -2.69 -7.26 15.17
C GLU A 30 -1.67 -6.45 14.35
N LEU A 31 -2.14 -5.41 13.66
CA LEU A 31 -1.28 -4.46 12.97
C LEU A 31 -0.81 -3.38 13.95
N THR A 32 0.43 -2.96 13.81
CA THR A 32 1.06 -1.92 14.62
C THR A 32 1.38 -0.72 13.74
N GLU A 33 0.87 0.45 14.11
CA GLU A 33 1.24 1.70 13.43
C GLU A 33 2.73 1.99 13.63
N THR A 34 3.42 2.30 12.55
CA THR A 34 4.86 2.57 12.53
C THR A 34 5.15 3.69 11.54
N MET A 35 6.08 4.57 11.86
CA MET A 35 6.49 5.64 10.94
C MET A 35 7.49 5.12 9.92
N LEU A 36 7.20 5.32 8.65
CA LEU A 36 8.07 5.07 7.52
C LEU A 36 8.46 6.43 6.92
N GLY A 37 9.59 6.98 7.35
CA GLY A 37 9.91 8.37 7.10
C GLY A 37 8.86 9.30 7.74
N SER A 38 8.18 10.08 6.94
CA SER A 38 7.08 10.97 7.37
C SER A 38 5.69 10.35 7.25
N VAL A 39 5.58 9.10 6.80
CA VAL A 39 4.30 8.41 6.55
C VAL A 39 4.03 7.39 7.66
N ALA A 40 2.85 7.43 8.26
CA ALA A 40 2.39 6.40 9.19
C ALA A 40 1.83 5.21 8.40
N VAL A 41 2.32 4.00 8.67
CA VAL A 41 1.88 2.77 8.02
C VAL A 41 1.58 1.71 9.06
N ASP A 42 0.71 0.75 8.73
CA ASP A 42 0.34 -0.33 9.65
C ASP A 42 1.09 -1.62 9.29
N VAL A 43 1.90 -2.12 10.22
CA VAL A 43 2.82 -3.24 10.01
C VAL A 43 2.44 -4.45 10.83
N CYS A 44 2.51 -5.63 10.24
CA CYS A 44 2.36 -6.90 10.96
C CYS A 44 3.66 -7.30 11.67
N LYS A 45 4.00 -6.59 12.78
CA LYS A 45 5.19 -6.90 13.58
C LYS A 45 5.02 -8.22 14.33
N GLY A 46 6.05 -9.06 14.34
CA GLY A 46 5.99 -10.38 14.98
C GLY A 46 4.99 -11.35 14.35
N GLY A 47 4.59 -11.07 13.11
CA GLY A 47 3.70 -11.93 12.32
C GLY A 47 4.28 -12.20 10.94
N CYS A 48 3.49 -11.94 9.89
CA CYS A 48 3.91 -12.19 8.51
C CYS A 48 4.82 -11.10 7.92
N ALA A 49 5.08 -10.00 8.63
CA ALA A 49 5.85 -8.83 8.18
C ALA A 49 5.26 -8.11 6.95
N GLY A 50 3.96 -8.24 6.71
CA GLY A 50 3.29 -7.47 5.67
C GLY A 50 2.94 -6.06 6.16
N ILE A 51 2.66 -5.16 5.21
CA ILE A 51 2.45 -3.73 5.44
C ILE A 51 1.13 -3.30 4.80
N TRP A 52 0.32 -2.56 5.56
CA TRP A 52 -0.85 -1.88 5.04
C TRP A 52 -0.54 -0.40 4.85
N PHE A 53 -0.85 0.09 3.67
CA PHE A 53 -0.81 1.50 3.32
C PHE A 53 -2.22 2.02 3.11
N ASP A 54 -2.55 3.14 3.71
CA ASP A 54 -3.78 3.84 3.37
C ASP A 54 -3.70 4.46 1.97
N ALA A 55 -4.84 4.91 1.45
CA ALA A 55 -4.88 5.56 0.14
C ALA A 55 -3.86 6.71 0.09
N PHE A 56 -3.04 6.73 -0.97
CA PHE A 56 -1.97 7.71 -1.23
C PHE A 56 -0.72 7.62 -0.32
N GLU A 57 -0.68 6.76 0.70
CA GLU A 57 0.52 6.61 1.55
C GLU A 57 1.65 5.90 0.81
N LEU A 58 1.33 4.86 0.07
CA LEU A 58 2.33 4.14 -0.73
C LEU A 58 3.04 5.07 -1.74
N GLN A 59 2.30 6.00 -2.34
CA GLN A 59 2.88 6.97 -3.27
C GLN A 59 3.85 7.93 -2.57
N LYS A 60 3.50 8.39 -1.37
CA LYS A 60 4.38 9.27 -0.57
C LYS A 60 5.67 8.58 -0.14
N VAL A 61 5.57 7.31 0.25
CA VAL A 61 6.74 6.49 0.61
C VAL A 61 7.68 6.31 -0.57
N ASP A 62 7.14 6.26 -1.73
CA ASP A 62 7.79 6.02 -2.99
C ASP A 62 8.52 7.25 -3.56
N GLU A 63 8.04 8.45 -3.23
CA GLU A 63 8.66 9.74 -3.61
C GLU A 63 9.81 10.14 -2.66
N GLN A 64 9.92 9.51 -1.48
CA GLN A 64 10.96 9.84 -0.51
C GLN A 64 12.23 9.01 -0.75
N GLU A 65 13.23 9.63 -1.36
CA GLU A 65 14.56 9.02 -1.61
C GLU A 65 15.33 8.65 -0.32
N GLU A 66 14.92 9.19 0.84
CA GLU A 66 15.66 9.08 2.11
C GLU A 66 15.13 8.00 3.08
N ILE A 67 14.19 7.14 2.67
CA ILE A 67 13.78 6.05 3.55
C ILE A 67 14.88 5.01 3.56
N SER A 68 15.69 5.02 4.61
CA SER A 68 16.78 4.07 4.79
C SER A 68 16.22 2.64 4.85
N ASP A 69 16.92 1.69 4.21
CA ASP A 69 16.60 0.26 4.28
C ASP A 69 16.65 -0.29 5.72
N GLU A 70 17.24 0.47 6.64
CA GLU A 70 17.37 0.16 8.07
C GLU A 70 16.02 -0.05 8.75
N TRP A 71 14.97 0.65 8.32
CA TRP A 71 13.60 0.46 8.81
C TRP A 71 13.01 -0.91 8.43
N LEU A 72 13.32 -1.41 7.22
CA LEU A 72 12.87 -2.73 6.76
C LEU A 72 13.50 -3.87 7.55
N LEU A 73 14.70 -3.66 8.09
CA LEU A 73 15.39 -4.63 8.96
C LEU A 73 14.71 -4.80 10.31
N ASP A 74 13.93 -3.80 10.76
CA ASP A 74 13.17 -3.86 12.03
C ASP A 74 11.87 -4.66 11.92
N ILE A 75 11.40 -4.96 10.69
CA ILE A 75 10.21 -5.77 10.45
C ILE A 75 10.62 -7.23 10.23
N GLN A 76 10.81 -7.96 11.32
CA GLN A 76 11.12 -9.38 11.21
C GLN A 76 9.85 -10.22 11.07
N ARG A 77 9.87 -11.11 10.08
CA ARG A 77 8.84 -12.13 9.92
C ARG A 77 9.04 -13.23 10.96
N ASP A 78 7.97 -13.61 11.66
CA ASP A 78 7.97 -14.82 12.46
C ASP A 78 7.94 -16.06 11.52
N PRO A 79 8.97 -16.92 11.50
CA PRO A 79 9.02 -18.11 10.64
C PRO A 79 7.93 -19.14 10.97
N ALA A 80 7.35 -19.09 12.17
CA ALA A 80 6.24 -19.96 12.56
C ALA A 80 4.91 -19.54 11.91
N VAL A 81 4.79 -18.29 11.47
CA VAL A 81 3.57 -17.77 10.84
C VAL A 81 3.49 -18.19 9.39
N LYS A 82 2.54 -19.07 9.10
CA LYS A 82 2.24 -19.52 7.73
C LYS A 82 1.15 -18.63 7.13
N VAL A 83 1.43 -18.09 5.95
CA VAL A 83 0.47 -17.31 5.16
C VAL A 83 0.01 -18.15 3.98
N ASP A 84 -1.29 -18.35 3.86
CA ASP A 84 -1.90 -19.00 2.70
C ASP A 84 -2.11 -17.96 1.59
N GLN A 85 -1.30 -18.05 0.54
CA GLN A 85 -1.35 -17.15 -0.61
C GLN A 85 -2.59 -17.37 -1.51
N SER A 86 -3.30 -18.48 -1.35
CA SER A 86 -4.50 -18.80 -2.14
C SER A 86 -5.76 -18.12 -1.60
N LEU A 87 -5.76 -17.70 -0.33
CA LEU A 87 -6.91 -17.08 0.31
C LEU A 87 -7.09 -15.62 -0.13
N LYS A 88 -8.34 -15.30 -0.47
CA LYS A 88 -8.73 -13.90 -0.72
C LYS A 88 -8.74 -13.12 0.59
N ARG A 89 -7.89 -12.13 0.68
CA ARG A 89 -7.74 -11.28 1.86
C ARG A 89 -8.91 -10.31 2.02
N ALA A 90 -9.28 -10.02 3.25
CA ALA A 90 -10.27 -8.99 3.57
C ALA A 90 -9.54 -7.66 3.85
N CYS A 91 -10.18 -6.55 3.49
CA CYS A 91 -9.66 -5.23 3.84
C CYS A 91 -9.63 -5.07 5.38
N PRO A 92 -8.53 -4.59 5.98
CA PRO A 92 -8.46 -4.37 7.42
C PRO A 92 -9.28 -3.16 7.89
N ARG A 93 -9.65 -2.25 6.96
CA ARG A 93 -10.44 -1.02 7.24
C ARG A 93 -11.90 -1.11 6.83
N CYS A 94 -12.20 -1.85 5.78
CA CYS A 94 -13.57 -1.90 5.23
C CYS A 94 -14.21 -3.24 5.56
N ASP A 95 -15.37 -3.21 6.22
CA ASP A 95 -16.11 -4.43 6.53
C ASP A 95 -16.60 -5.11 5.25
N GLY A 96 -16.36 -6.42 5.17
CA GLY A 96 -16.87 -7.29 4.11
C GLY A 96 -16.22 -7.11 2.73
N ILE A 97 -15.31 -6.14 2.55
CA ILE A 97 -14.64 -5.92 1.26
C ILE A 97 -13.42 -6.83 1.14
N LYS A 98 -13.34 -7.56 0.02
CA LYS A 98 -12.17 -8.36 -0.34
C LYS A 98 -11.20 -7.53 -1.17
N LEU A 99 -9.91 -7.68 -0.85
CA LEU A 99 -8.83 -7.08 -1.63
C LEU A 99 -8.77 -7.71 -3.02
N LYS A 100 -8.36 -6.92 -4.01
CA LYS A 100 -8.14 -7.33 -5.39
C LYS A 100 -6.66 -7.33 -5.68
N ARG A 101 -6.13 -8.49 -6.04
CA ARG A 101 -4.73 -8.62 -6.46
C ARG A 101 -4.55 -8.11 -7.88
N HIS A 102 -3.54 -7.30 -8.09
CA HIS A 102 -3.14 -6.81 -9.39
C HIS A 102 -1.63 -6.50 -9.40
N PHE A 103 -1.07 -6.34 -10.59
CA PHE A 103 0.33 -5.96 -10.71
C PHE A 103 0.52 -4.49 -10.34
N PHE A 104 1.54 -4.21 -9.53
CA PHE A 104 1.89 -2.84 -9.13
C PHE A 104 2.26 -1.96 -10.32
N SER A 105 2.96 -2.54 -11.29
CA SER A 105 3.46 -1.82 -12.46
C SER A 105 3.23 -2.57 -13.77
N ALA A 106 3.55 -1.90 -14.86
CA ALA A 106 3.53 -2.46 -16.21
C ALA A 106 4.53 -3.61 -16.42
N LYS A 107 5.61 -3.67 -15.64
CA LYS A 107 6.60 -4.76 -15.69
C LYS A 107 6.05 -6.09 -15.17
N LYS A 108 4.95 -6.04 -14.42
CA LYS A 108 4.27 -7.22 -13.84
C LYS A 108 5.16 -8.09 -12.98
N GLN A 109 6.11 -7.48 -12.25
CA GLN A 109 7.05 -8.18 -11.39
C GLN A 109 6.57 -8.29 -9.95
N VAL A 110 5.74 -7.35 -9.52
CA VAL A 110 5.22 -7.28 -8.14
C VAL A 110 3.70 -7.26 -8.15
N ASP A 111 3.10 -8.19 -7.43
CA ASP A 111 1.67 -8.20 -7.14
C ASP A 111 1.39 -7.41 -5.86
N VAL A 112 0.30 -6.67 -5.83
CA VAL A 112 -0.20 -5.97 -4.65
C VAL A 112 -1.69 -6.22 -4.48
N ASP A 113 -2.16 -6.19 -3.24
CA ASP A 113 -3.58 -6.36 -2.94
C ASP A 113 -4.21 -4.99 -2.63
N LEU A 114 -5.09 -4.49 -3.52
CA LEU A 114 -5.79 -3.21 -3.42
C LEU A 114 -7.20 -3.38 -2.85
N CYS A 115 -7.60 -2.50 -1.95
CA CYS A 115 -8.99 -2.38 -1.53
C CYS A 115 -9.78 -1.47 -2.49
N PRO A 116 -10.83 -1.99 -3.18
CA PRO A 116 -11.64 -1.16 -4.07
C PRO A 116 -12.55 -0.17 -3.32
N GLY A 117 -12.71 -0.31 -2.01
CA GLY A 117 -13.53 0.57 -1.18
C GLY A 117 -12.77 1.78 -0.67
N CYS A 118 -11.65 1.59 0.04
CA CYS A 118 -10.88 2.69 0.63
C CYS A 118 -9.63 3.09 -0.16
N GLY A 119 -9.25 2.31 -1.20
CA GLY A 119 -8.05 2.60 -1.99
C GLY A 119 -6.74 2.26 -1.29
N GLY A 120 -6.77 1.59 -0.13
CA GLY A 120 -5.57 1.16 0.58
C GLY A 120 -4.95 -0.08 -0.05
N TYR A 121 -3.64 -0.28 0.21
CA TYR A 121 -2.83 -1.37 -0.34
C TYR A 121 -2.28 -2.27 0.76
N TRP A 122 -2.32 -3.57 0.52
CA TRP A 122 -1.58 -4.54 1.32
C TRP A 122 -0.39 -5.06 0.52
N LEU A 123 0.77 -5.01 1.12
CA LEU A 123 2.01 -5.59 0.60
C LEU A 123 2.45 -6.74 1.50
N ASP A 124 2.78 -7.87 0.89
CA ASP A 124 3.43 -8.97 1.61
C ASP A 124 4.90 -8.65 1.91
N ALA A 125 5.50 -9.41 2.83
CA ALA A 125 6.91 -9.25 3.15
C ALA A 125 7.80 -9.34 1.89
N GLY A 126 8.66 -8.34 1.69
CA GLY A 126 9.59 -8.27 0.56
C GLY A 126 8.99 -7.67 -0.73
N GLU A 127 7.70 -7.30 -0.75
CA GLU A 127 7.11 -6.67 -1.93
C GLU A 127 7.51 -5.19 -2.04
N LEU A 128 7.65 -4.49 -0.92
CA LEU A 128 8.10 -3.10 -0.92
C LEU A 128 9.51 -2.94 -1.49
N GLU A 129 10.42 -3.84 -1.12
CA GLU A 129 11.79 -3.87 -1.66
C GLU A 129 11.80 -4.13 -3.16
N LYS A 130 10.95 -5.03 -3.64
CA LYS A 130 10.82 -5.30 -5.08
C LYS A 130 10.29 -4.09 -5.84
N ILE A 131 9.29 -3.38 -5.27
CA ILE A 131 8.75 -2.14 -5.83
C ILE A 131 9.86 -1.09 -5.96
N ARG A 132 10.66 -0.90 -4.93
CA ARG A 132 11.79 0.04 -4.94
C ARG A 132 12.84 -0.35 -5.96
N ALA A 133 13.22 -1.61 -6.02
CA ALA A 133 14.19 -2.12 -7.00
C ALA A 133 13.70 -1.88 -8.43
N GLU A 134 12.44 -2.17 -8.73
CA GLU A 134 11.82 -1.95 -10.04
C GLU A 134 11.82 -0.47 -10.45
N LYS A 135 11.60 0.43 -9.49
CA LYS A 135 11.65 1.87 -9.73
C LYS A 135 13.06 2.39 -9.97
N ALA A 136 14.02 1.96 -9.14
CA ALA A 136 15.43 2.31 -9.33
C ALA A 136 15.93 1.92 -10.73
N GLU A 137 15.57 0.71 -11.20
CA GLU A 137 15.87 0.28 -12.57
C GLU A 137 15.21 1.19 -13.62
N THR A 138 13.96 1.61 -13.37
CA THR A 138 13.22 2.46 -14.32
C THR A 138 13.81 3.86 -14.37
N ALA A 139 14.21 4.42 -13.24
CA ALA A 139 14.88 5.71 -13.16
C ALA A 139 16.24 5.68 -13.87
N ALA A 140 17.07 4.66 -13.63
CA ALA A 140 18.35 4.49 -14.29
C ALA A 140 18.22 4.39 -15.84
N VAL A 141 17.17 3.71 -16.33
CA VAL A 141 16.89 3.64 -17.78
C VAL A 141 16.41 4.98 -18.34
N ALA A 142 15.65 5.76 -17.55
CA ALA A 142 15.19 7.08 -17.96
C ALA A 142 16.35 8.08 -18.07
N GLU A 143 17.30 8.05 -17.15
CA GLU A 143 18.51 8.90 -17.19
C GLU A 143 19.40 8.59 -18.41
N THR A 144 19.49 7.32 -18.81
CA THR A 144 20.29 6.93 -19.98
C THR A 144 19.62 7.26 -21.30
N ARG A 145 18.33 7.61 -21.31
CA ARG A 145 17.55 7.92 -22.53
C ARG A 145 17.29 9.41 -22.75
N ASP A 146 18.23 10.28 -22.40
CA ASP A 146 18.25 11.69 -22.84
C ASP A 146 16.86 12.39 -22.85
N GLY A 147 16.11 12.28 -21.75
CA GLY A 147 14.86 13.03 -21.51
C GLY A 147 13.70 12.81 -22.49
N HIS A 148 13.84 11.94 -23.47
CA HIS A 148 12.80 11.72 -24.49
C HIS A 148 11.84 10.61 -24.03
N VAL A 149 10.65 11.00 -23.54
CA VAL A 149 9.56 10.04 -23.30
C VAL A 149 9.18 9.41 -24.64
N SER A 150 9.44 8.12 -24.80
CA SER A 150 9.16 7.45 -26.07
C SER A 150 7.64 7.45 -26.32
N MET A 151 7.23 7.64 -27.59
CA MET A 151 5.81 7.54 -27.99
C MET A 151 5.19 6.18 -27.65
N GLU A 152 6.01 5.15 -27.48
CA GLU A 152 5.56 3.82 -27.01
C GLU A 152 5.15 3.82 -25.55
N ALA A 153 5.88 4.52 -24.68
CA ALA A 153 5.51 4.69 -23.28
C ALA A 153 4.18 5.48 -23.14
N ILE A 154 4.01 6.53 -23.93
CA ILE A 154 2.77 7.31 -23.99
C ILE A 154 1.61 6.43 -24.48
N ARG A 155 1.78 5.67 -25.55
CA ARG A 155 0.77 4.74 -26.08
C ARG A 155 0.42 3.62 -25.11
N PHE A 156 1.37 3.17 -24.31
CA PHE A 156 1.17 2.16 -23.29
C PHE A 156 0.30 2.71 -22.14
N LEU A 157 0.60 3.89 -21.62
CA LEU A 157 -0.18 4.57 -20.59
C LEU A 157 -1.62 4.87 -21.05
N TYR A 158 -1.79 5.29 -22.33
CA TYR A 158 -3.11 5.50 -22.92
C TYR A 158 -3.92 4.21 -23.02
N ARG A 159 -3.31 3.09 -23.40
CA ARG A 159 -3.98 1.78 -23.44
C ARG A 159 -4.43 1.30 -22.07
N GLN A 160 -3.63 1.52 -21.04
CA GLN A 160 -4.02 1.20 -19.66
C GLN A 160 -5.20 2.06 -19.21
N LYS A 161 -5.18 3.36 -19.50
CA LYS A 161 -6.28 4.26 -19.14
C LYS A 161 -7.60 3.85 -19.84
N LEU A 162 -7.56 3.43 -21.08
CA LEU A 162 -8.73 2.94 -21.83
C LEU A 162 -9.26 1.60 -21.32
N GLN A 163 -8.44 0.77 -20.69
CA GLN A 163 -8.88 -0.49 -20.06
C GLN A 163 -9.49 -0.28 -18.67
N LEU A 164 -9.22 0.85 -18.02
CA LEU A 164 -9.79 1.22 -16.72
C LEU A 164 -11.14 1.94 -16.82
N ASP A 165 -11.55 2.38 -18.01
CA ASP A 165 -12.82 3.06 -18.27
C ASP A 165 -13.83 2.24 -19.12
N PRO A 166 -14.26 1.03 -18.71
CA PRO A 166 -15.28 0.26 -19.45
C PRO A 166 -16.73 0.70 -19.18
N ILE A 167 -16.96 1.78 -18.40
CA ILE A 167 -18.33 2.14 -17.92
C ILE A 167 -18.74 3.54 -18.41
N ARG A 168 -18.39 3.94 -19.62
CA ARG A 168 -18.90 5.21 -20.18
C ARG A 168 -19.44 5.11 -21.58
N SER A 169 -20.12 4.01 -21.90
CA SER A 169 -20.92 3.89 -23.14
C SER A 169 -22.10 2.94 -22.85
N ALA A 170 -23.14 3.48 -22.22
CA ALA A 170 -24.51 3.02 -22.27
C ALA A 170 -25.42 4.23 -22.11
#